data_54fa0a7d71163aa26bd51d0636500781
#
_entry.id   54fa0a7d71163aa26bd51d0636500781
#
_cell.length_a   1.000
_cell.length_b   1.000
_cell.length_c   1.000
_cell.angle_alpha   90.00
_cell.angle_beta   90.00
_cell.angle_gamma   90.00
#
_symmetry.space_group_name_H-M   'P 1'
#
loop_
_entity.id
_entity.type
_entity.pdbx_description
1 polymer ?
#
loop_
_entity_poly.entity_id
_entity_poly.type
_entity_poly.pdbx_seq_one_letter_code
_entity_poly.pdbx_strand_id
1 'polypeptide(L)'
;LGLDSSYWVGVYLQLSYAANLLNDGYYRWREGDLLNFELADGSLVRPDPWQNAATVSLQYFFSQILNEREFQYAIGPDGFAQTYTGLFGDPWVIEPHIPGSLVQPEMQLPYKNDVGWAFTGGPHTGWGSMAPWAALDFAPPSTVTGCYPSGMWTAAVADGLIVRDGEGILVLDLD
;
A
#
# COMPACT_ATOMS: atom_id res chain seq x y z
N LEU A 1 -13.93 -21.76 -1.61
CA LEU A 1 -13.36 -20.57 -2.26
C LEU A 1 -13.78 -20.43 -3.73
N GLY A 2 -14.48 -21.44 -4.31
CA GLY A 2 -14.99 -21.37 -5.69
C GLY A 2 -13.90 -21.43 -6.78
N LEU A 3 -12.70 -21.84 -6.45
CA LEU A 3 -11.63 -22.05 -7.42
C LEU A 3 -11.98 -23.22 -8.32
N ASP A 4 -12.37 -22.91 -9.55
CA ASP A 4 -12.72 -23.92 -10.58
C ASP A 4 -11.46 -24.34 -11.34
N SER A 5 -10.62 -25.09 -10.64
CA SER A 5 -9.41 -25.66 -11.20
C SER A 5 -9.21 -27.07 -10.70
N SER A 6 -8.88 -27.98 -11.60
CA SER A 6 -8.57 -29.38 -11.26
C SER A 6 -7.39 -29.54 -10.28
N TYR A 7 -6.55 -28.51 -10.14
CA TYR A 7 -5.43 -28.47 -9.20
C TYR A 7 -5.87 -28.16 -7.76
N TRP A 8 -6.99 -27.46 -7.57
CA TRP A 8 -7.42 -27.00 -6.26
C TRP A 8 -8.68 -27.73 -5.77
N VAL A 9 -8.76 -29.01 -6.06
CA VAL A 9 -9.88 -29.85 -5.60
C VAL A 9 -9.72 -30.20 -4.13
N GLY A 10 -10.75 -29.85 -3.36
CA GLY A 10 -10.81 -30.13 -1.93
C GLY A 10 -10.40 -28.94 -1.05
N VAL A 11 -10.95 -28.95 0.15
CA VAL A 11 -10.82 -27.84 1.12
C VAL A 11 -9.37 -27.56 1.49
N TYR A 12 -8.59 -28.60 1.72
CA TYR A 12 -7.18 -28.46 2.11
C TYR A 12 -6.37 -27.69 1.07
N LEU A 13 -6.47 -28.05 -0.21
CA LEU A 13 -5.73 -27.36 -1.27
C LEU A 13 -6.20 -25.91 -1.47
N GLN A 14 -7.50 -25.68 -1.37
CA GLN A 14 -8.04 -24.32 -1.46
C GLN A 14 -7.59 -23.43 -0.29
N LEU A 15 -7.57 -23.96 0.93
CA LEU A 15 -7.06 -23.22 2.09
C LEU A 15 -5.55 -22.98 2.00
N SER A 16 -4.78 -23.96 1.53
CA SER A 16 -3.34 -23.81 1.32
C SER A 16 -3.04 -22.73 0.26
N TYR A 17 -3.81 -22.70 -0.83
CA TYR A 17 -3.69 -21.67 -1.85
C TYR A 17 -4.03 -20.27 -1.31
N ALA A 18 -5.13 -20.17 -0.57
CA ALA A 18 -5.52 -18.91 0.06
C ALA A 18 -4.44 -18.39 1.05
N ALA A 19 -3.91 -19.31 1.88
CA ALA A 19 -2.85 -18.95 2.83
C ALA A 19 -1.57 -18.48 2.12
N ASN A 20 -1.19 -19.12 1.01
CA ASN A 20 -0.04 -18.72 0.22
C ASN A 20 -0.25 -17.33 -0.40
N LEU A 21 -1.42 -17.04 -0.97
CA LEU A 21 -1.74 -15.72 -1.52
C LEU A 21 -1.76 -14.63 -0.45
N LEU A 22 -2.30 -14.94 0.74
CA LEU A 22 -2.30 -14.00 1.85
C LEU A 22 -0.86 -13.69 2.32
N ASN A 23 -0.01 -14.70 2.42
CA ASN A 23 1.39 -14.50 2.76
C ASN A 23 2.14 -13.73 1.68
N ASP A 24 1.94 -14.08 0.40
CA ASP A 24 2.58 -13.42 -0.73
C ASP A 24 2.19 -11.92 -0.76
N GLY A 25 0.90 -11.60 -0.67
CA GLY A 25 0.42 -10.22 -0.60
C GLY A 25 0.97 -9.45 0.59
N TYR A 26 1.04 -10.10 1.77
CA TYR A 26 1.55 -9.46 3.00
C TYR A 26 3.03 -9.09 2.88
N TYR A 27 3.88 -10.03 2.49
CA TYR A 27 5.32 -9.79 2.44
C TYR A 27 5.71 -8.89 1.27
N ARG A 28 5.15 -9.09 0.09
CA ARG A 28 5.40 -8.21 -1.06
C ARG A 28 4.98 -6.77 -0.80
N TRP A 29 3.88 -6.55 -0.07
CA TRP A 29 3.51 -5.21 0.36
C TRP A 29 4.57 -4.59 1.27
N ARG A 30 5.07 -5.34 2.23
CA ARG A 30 6.12 -4.89 3.15
C ARG A 30 7.46 -4.64 2.46
N GLU A 31 7.78 -5.41 1.45
CA GLU A 31 9.00 -5.26 0.64
C GLU A 31 8.89 -4.15 -0.42
N GLY A 32 7.68 -3.62 -0.65
CA GLY A 32 7.47 -2.56 -1.63
C GLY A 32 7.23 -3.04 -3.06
N ASP A 33 7.19 -4.34 -3.30
CA ASP A 33 7.01 -4.93 -4.64
C ASP A 33 5.58 -4.84 -5.18
N LEU A 34 4.61 -4.71 -4.29
CA LEU A 34 3.19 -4.80 -4.65
C LEU A 34 2.60 -3.41 -4.88
N LEU A 35 2.86 -2.84 -6.05
CA LEU A 35 2.39 -1.51 -6.42
C LEU A 35 0.97 -1.51 -6.98
N ASN A 36 0.59 -2.55 -7.68
CA ASN A 36 -0.73 -2.71 -8.29
C ASN A 36 -1.19 -4.17 -8.16
N PHE A 37 -2.51 -4.36 -8.18
CA PHE A 37 -3.14 -5.65 -8.34
C PHE A 37 -3.56 -5.83 -9.80
N GLU A 38 -3.22 -6.94 -10.40
CA GLU A 38 -3.87 -7.40 -11.63
C GLU A 38 -5.01 -8.33 -11.23
N LEU A 39 -6.23 -7.98 -11.64
CA LEU A 39 -7.43 -8.75 -11.36
C LEU A 39 -7.59 -9.91 -12.35
N ALA A 40 -8.50 -10.83 -12.07
CA ALA A 40 -8.74 -12.00 -12.92
C ALA A 40 -9.17 -11.65 -14.36
N ASP A 41 -9.70 -10.46 -14.58
CA ASP A 41 -10.10 -9.94 -15.90
C ASP A 41 -9.02 -9.07 -16.57
N GLY A 42 -7.82 -8.95 -15.97
CA GLY A 42 -6.70 -8.15 -16.46
C GLY A 42 -6.78 -6.67 -16.10
N SER A 43 -7.80 -6.20 -15.40
CA SER A 43 -7.85 -4.83 -14.91
C SER A 43 -6.83 -4.60 -13.80
N LEU A 44 -6.32 -3.36 -13.69
CA LEU A 44 -5.32 -2.98 -12.69
C LEU A 44 -5.93 -2.09 -11.63
N VAL A 45 -5.73 -2.47 -10.38
CA VAL A 45 -6.13 -1.68 -9.21
C VAL A 45 -4.90 -1.34 -8.38
N ARG A 46 -4.80 -0.10 -7.96
CA ARG A 46 -3.74 0.36 -7.06
C ARG A 46 -4.27 0.41 -5.63
N PRO A 47 -3.65 -0.33 -4.69
CA PRO A 47 -4.03 -0.24 -3.28
C PRO A 47 -3.69 1.13 -2.70
N ASP A 48 -4.46 1.57 -1.72
CA ASP A 48 -4.16 2.76 -0.95
C ASP A 48 -2.88 2.53 -0.13
N PRO A 49 -1.86 3.40 -0.21
CA PRO A 49 -0.58 3.21 0.46
C PRO A 49 -0.66 3.26 1.99
N TRP A 50 -1.71 3.83 2.55
CA TRP A 50 -1.92 3.93 3.98
C TRP A 50 -2.51 2.66 4.61
N GLN A 51 -2.85 1.67 3.80
CA GLN A 51 -3.38 0.41 4.28
C GLN A 51 -2.26 -0.43 4.93
N ASN A 52 -2.62 -1.11 6.01
CA ASN A 52 -1.72 -2.07 6.62
C ASN A 52 -1.56 -3.33 5.74
N ALA A 53 -0.46 -4.06 5.95
CA ALA A 53 -0.12 -5.21 5.13
C ALA A 53 -1.18 -6.33 5.17
N ALA A 54 -1.91 -6.48 6.27
CA ALA A 54 -2.97 -7.49 6.36
C ALA A 54 -4.18 -7.14 5.47
N THR A 55 -4.58 -5.86 5.44
CA THR A 55 -5.66 -5.39 4.56
C THR A 55 -5.26 -5.55 3.10
N VAL A 56 -4.04 -5.16 2.74
CA VAL A 56 -3.53 -5.31 1.37
C VAL A 56 -3.40 -6.77 0.97
N SER A 57 -2.99 -7.63 1.87
CA SER A 57 -2.95 -9.08 1.69
C SER A 57 -4.32 -9.67 1.33
N LEU A 58 -5.38 -9.25 2.02
CA LEU A 58 -6.76 -9.65 1.70
C LEU A 58 -7.19 -9.14 0.31
N GLN A 59 -6.87 -7.90 -0.01
CA GLN A 59 -7.16 -7.33 -1.33
C GLN A 59 -6.39 -8.07 -2.43
N TYR A 60 -5.12 -8.38 -2.21
CA TYR A 60 -4.32 -9.17 -3.12
C TYR A 60 -4.92 -10.58 -3.33
N PHE A 61 -5.36 -11.25 -2.27
CA PHE A 61 -6.06 -12.52 -2.38
C PHE A 61 -7.30 -12.40 -3.26
N PHE A 62 -8.15 -11.40 -3.03
CA PHE A 62 -9.35 -11.18 -3.85
C PHE A 62 -9.02 -10.84 -5.30
N SER A 63 -7.95 -10.10 -5.54
CA SER A 63 -7.54 -9.73 -6.90
C SER A 63 -7.20 -10.94 -7.77
N GLN A 64 -6.69 -12.03 -7.16
CA GLN A 64 -6.29 -13.23 -7.88
C GLN A 64 -7.47 -14.12 -8.31
N ILE A 65 -8.67 -13.88 -7.78
CA ILE A 65 -9.83 -14.76 -7.97
C ILE A 65 -11.10 -14.05 -8.46
N LEU A 66 -11.14 -12.72 -8.40
CA LEU A 66 -12.32 -11.93 -8.72
C LEU A 66 -12.06 -10.99 -9.90
N ASN A 67 -13.12 -10.71 -10.68
CA ASN A 67 -13.13 -9.61 -11.64
C ASN A 67 -13.32 -8.27 -10.92
N GLU A 68 -13.20 -7.16 -11.64
CA GLU A 68 -13.27 -5.82 -11.08
C GLU A 68 -14.57 -5.58 -10.26
N ARG A 69 -15.72 -5.95 -10.79
CA ARG A 69 -17.00 -5.75 -10.09
C ARG A 69 -17.10 -6.54 -8.78
N GLU A 70 -16.69 -7.80 -8.82
CA GLU A 70 -16.69 -8.67 -7.64
C GLU A 70 -15.65 -8.24 -6.62
N PHE A 71 -14.49 -7.81 -7.09
CA PHE A 71 -13.43 -7.26 -6.26
C PHE A 71 -13.90 -6.02 -5.50
N GLN A 72 -14.49 -5.05 -6.18
CA GLN A 72 -15.02 -3.83 -5.54
C GLN A 72 -16.09 -4.15 -4.50
N TYR A 73 -16.95 -5.13 -4.75
CA TYR A 73 -17.91 -5.61 -3.77
C TYR A 73 -17.20 -6.26 -2.56
N ALA A 74 -16.23 -7.15 -2.81
CA ALA A 74 -15.55 -7.90 -1.76
C ALA A 74 -14.78 -6.99 -0.79
N ILE A 75 -14.13 -5.93 -1.29
CA ILE A 75 -13.38 -4.96 -0.47
C ILE A 75 -14.28 -3.84 0.10
N GLY A 76 -15.51 -3.74 -0.36
CA GLY A 76 -16.49 -2.77 0.10
C GLY A 76 -17.11 -3.11 1.47
N PRO A 77 -17.87 -2.17 2.04
CA PRO A 77 -18.46 -2.33 3.38
C PRO A 77 -19.42 -3.52 3.49
N ASP A 78 -20.13 -3.85 2.41
CA ASP A 78 -21.12 -4.93 2.36
C ASP A 78 -20.51 -6.30 2.00
N GLY A 79 -19.20 -6.35 1.76
CA GLY A 79 -18.46 -7.55 1.38
C GLY A 79 -17.83 -8.28 2.56
N PHE A 80 -16.50 -8.42 2.50
CA PHE A 80 -15.72 -9.16 3.51
C PHE A 80 -15.89 -8.56 4.92
N ALA A 81 -15.87 -7.24 5.04
CA ALA A 81 -15.99 -6.56 6.34
C ALA A 81 -17.31 -6.91 7.04
N GLN A 82 -18.44 -6.89 6.32
CA GLN A 82 -19.74 -7.27 6.86
C GLN A 82 -19.76 -8.75 7.28
N THR A 83 -19.23 -9.63 6.42
CA THR A 83 -19.15 -11.07 6.72
C THR A 83 -18.29 -11.34 7.95
N TYR A 84 -17.13 -10.70 8.05
CA TYR A 84 -16.24 -10.83 9.19
C TYR A 84 -16.92 -10.37 10.48
N THR A 85 -17.54 -9.18 10.46
CA THR A 85 -18.25 -8.63 11.61
C THR A 85 -19.40 -9.52 12.05
N GLY A 86 -20.14 -10.10 11.10
CA GLY A 86 -21.22 -11.04 11.40
C GLY A 86 -20.77 -12.34 12.06
N LEU A 87 -19.53 -12.80 11.78
CA LEU A 87 -18.99 -14.05 12.31
C LEU A 87 -18.18 -13.85 13.61
N PHE A 88 -17.45 -12.77 13.72
CA PHE A 88 -16.42 -12.58 14.76
C PHE A 88 -16.64 -11.31 15.60
N GLY A 89 -17.63 -10.49 15.27
CA GLY A 89 -17.82 -9.18 15.87
C GLY A 89 -17.03 -8.09 15.17
N ASP A 90 -17.25 -6.84 15.62
CA ASP A 90 -16.56 -5.67 15.05
C ASP A 90 -15.08 -5.68 15.43
N PRO A 91 -14.14 -5.78 14.46
CA PRO A 91 -12.71 -5.78 14.74
C PRO A 91 -12.18 -4.42 15.25
N TRP A 92 -12.96 -3.35 15.09
CA TRP A 92 -12.56 -1.98 15.42
C TRP A 92 -12.95 -1.54 16.85
N VAL A 93 -13.60 -2.41 17.61
CA VAL A 93 -14.05 -2.10 18.99
C VAL A 93 -12.88 -1.98 19.97
N ILE A 94 -11.67 -2.45 19.59
CA ILE A 94 -10.60 -2.73 20.56
C ILE A 94 -9.74 -1.52 20.82
N GLU A 95 -9.65 -0.50 20.17
CA GLU A 95 -8.90 0.75 20.40
C GLU A 95 -8.66 1.48 19.08
N PRO A 96 -8.61 2.80 19.06
CA PRO A 96 -8.25 3.51 17.83
C PRO A 96 -6.83 3.15 17.41
N HIS A 97 -6.66 2.72 16.16
CA HIS A 97 -5.33 2.41 15.60
C HIS A 97 -4.43 3.64 15.52
N ILE A 98 -5.04 4.80 15.47
CA ILE A 98 -4.35 6.09 15.46
C ILE A 98 -4.67 6.77 16.79
N PRO A 99 -3.68 6.98 17.67
CA PRO A 99 -3.89 7.72 18.90
C PRO A 99 -4.41 9.13 18.61
N GLY A 100 -5.44 9.57 19.35
CA GLY A 100 -5.97 10.93 19.24
C GLY A 100 -5.00 12.03 19.69
N SER A 101 -3.84 11.64 20.22
CA SER A 101 -2.77 12.51 20.69
C SER A 101 -1.60 12.66 19.71
N LEU A 102 -1.73 12.24 18.47
CA LEU A 102 -0.70 12.45 17.46
C LEU A 102 -0.39 13.93 17.29
N VAL A 103 0.88 14.26 17.39
CA VAL A 103 1.40 15.61 17.15
C VAL A 103 2.33 15.54 15.94
N GLN A 104 2.12 16.46 15.00
CA GLN A 104 3.01 16.56 13.83
C GLN A 104 4.44 16.83 14.32
N PRO A 105 5.42 15.94 14.02
CA PRO A 105 6.81 16.19 14.38
C PRO A 105 7.39 17.36 13.60
N GLU A 106 8.47 17.95 14.10
CA GLU A 106 9.25 18.89 13.32
C GLU A 106 9.87 18.16 12.13
N MET A 107 9.61 18.66 10.93
CA MET A 107 10.06 18.04 9.69
C MET A 107 11.09 18.93 9.00
N GLN A 108 12.06 18.28 8.37
CA GLN A 108 13.01 18.90 7.46
C GLN A 108 12.70 18.53 6.00
N LEU A 109 13.33 19.24 5.07
CA LEU A 109 13.22 18.87 3.67
C LEU A 109 13.86 17.49 3.41
N PRO A 110 13.35 16.70 2.46
CA PRO A 110 13.83 15.34 2.20
C PRO A 110 15.19 15.31 1.49
N TYR A 111 16.02 16.32 1.69
CA TYR A 111 17.37 16.45 1.14
C TYR A 111 18.22 17.41 2.00
N LYS A 112 19.53 17.36 1.84
CA LYS A 112 20.45 18.24 2.58
C LYS A 112 20.32 19.69 2.15
N ASN A 113 20.27 20.61 3.11
CA ASN A 113 20.06 22.03 2.90
C ASN A 113 21.19 22.76 2.19
N ASP A 114 22.35 22.12 1.99
CA ASP A 114 23.51 22.69 1.29
C ASP A 114 23.44 22.56 -0.24
N VAL A 115 22.43 21.86 -0.76
CA VAL A 115 22.18 21.68 -2.20
C VAL A 115 20.77 22.11 -2.54
N GLY A 116 20.65 23.02 -3.48
CA GLY A 116 19.32 23.49 -3.94
C GLY A 116 18.64 22.43 -4.80
N TRP A 117 17.49 21.95 -4.36
CA TRP A 117 16.58 21.11 -5.15
C TRP A 117 15.45 21.96 -5.69
N ALA A 118 14.94 21.60 -6.85
CA ALA A 118 13.78 22.27 -7.43
C ALA A 118 12.50 21.66 -6.90
N PHE A 119 11.56 22.48 -6.41
CA PHE A 119 10.18 22.08 -6.22
C PHE A 119 9.51 21.97 -7.59
N THR A 120 9.04 20.79 -7.95
CA THR A 120 8.55 20.50 -9.31
C THR A 120 7.05 20.25 -9.38
N GLY A 121 6.39 19.98 -8.26
CA GLY A 121 4.94 19.77 -8.24
C GLY A 121 4.36 19.55 -6.87
N GLY A 122 3.04 19.71 -6.77
CA GLY A 122 2.24 19.46 -5.59
C GLY A 122 1.55 20.70 -5.00
N PRO A 123 0.69 20.49 -4.00
CA PRO A 123 0.29 19.18 -3.48
C PRO A 123 -0.58 18.40 -4.47
N HIS A 124 -0.37 17.12 -4.55
CA HIS A 124 -1.19 16.20 -5.32
C HIS A 124 -1.37 14.87 -4.55
N THR A 125 -2.14 13.95 -5.12
CA THR A 125 -2.29 12.61 -4.55
C THR A 125 -0.95 11.90 -4.59
N GLY A 126 -0.41 11.48 -3.45
CA GLY A 126 0.85 10.74 -3.38
C GLY A 126 0.74 9.38 -4.01
N TRP A 127 -0.47 8.80 -3.96
CA TRP A 127 -0.72 7.45 -4.39
C TRP A 127 -2.18 7.30 -4.84
N GLY A 128 -2.39 6.73 -6.01
CA GLY A 128 -3.73 6.61 -6.57
C GLY A 128 -4.32 7.93 -7.04
N SER A 129 -5.64 8.04 -7.05
CA SER A 129 -6.40 9.19 -7.58
C SER A 129 -7.24 9.93 -6.54
N MET A 130 -7.14 9.54 -5.27
CA MET A 130 -7.97 10.09 -4.17
C MET A 130 -7.14 10.86 -3.13
N ALA A 131 -7.82 11.54 -2.22
CA ALA A 131 -7.18 12.20 -1.08
C ALA A 131 -6.38 11.19 -0.21
N PRO A 132 -5.34 11.61 0.50
CA PRO A 132 -4.95 13.00 0.73
C PRO A 132 -4.09 13.60 -0.38
N TRP A 133 -4.25 14.90 -0.62
CA TRP A 133 -3.39 15.70 -1.50
C TRP A 133 -2.20 16.21 -0.69
N ALA A 134 -1.26 15.33 -0.41
CA ALA A 134 -0.16 15.57 0.49
C ALA A 134 1.23 15.31 -0.12
N ALA A 135 1.28 14.83 -1.35
CA ALA A 135 2.55 14.60 -2.02
C ALA A 135 3.14 15.89 -2.60
N LEU A 136 4.44 16.04 -2.41
CA LEU A 136 5.24 17.14 -2.95
C LEU A 136 6.41 16.54 -3.75
N ASP A 137 6.66 17.10 -4.92
CA ASP A 137 7.72 16.65 -5.81
C ASP A 137 8.94 17.54 -5.73
N PHE A 138 10.09 16.94 -5.56
CA PHE A 138 11.38 17.63 -5.59
C PHE A 138 12.33 16.93 -6.56
N ALA A 139 13.03 17.71 -7.35
CA ALA A 139 14.06 17.21 -8.26
C ALA A 139 15.45 17.68 -7.83
N PRO A 140 16.44 16.78 -7.79
CA PRO A 140 17.83 17.16 -7.54
C PRO A 140 18.39 17.99 -8.71
N PRO A 141 19.43 18.79 -8.48
CA PRO A 141 20.09 19.49 -9.57
C PRO A 141 20.65 18.50 -10.60
N SER A 142 20.37 18.79 -11.87
CA SER A 142 20.84 17.96 -12.99
C SER A 142 21.22 18.85 -14.18
N THR A 143 22.22 18.43 -14.92
CA THR A 143 22.62 19.03 -16.20
C THR A 143 21.99 18.34 -17.41
N VAL A 144 21.27 17.23 -17.17
CA VAL A 144 20.56 16.43 -18.18
C VAL A 144 19.07 16.48 -17.94
N THR A 145 18.29 16.44 -19.01
CA THR A 145 16.84 16.43 -18.98
C THR A 145 16.28 15.00 -19.05
N GLY A 146 15.12 14.77 -18.44
CA GLY A 146 14.42 13.49 -18.42
C GLY A 146 14.68 12.66 -17.16
N CYS A 147 14.19 11.42 -17.16
CA CYS A 147 14.38 10.48 -16.06
C CYS A 147 15.82 9.95 -16.07
N TYR A 148 16.67 10.51 -15.22
CA TYR A 148 18.06 10.12 -15.09
C TYR A 148 18.37 9.72 -13.64
N PRO A 149 19.08 8.60 -13.41
CA PRO A 149 19.49 8.23 -12.07
C PRO A 149 20.39 9.33 -11.48
N SER A 150 19.97 9.89 -10.37
CA SER A 150 20.75 10.89 -9.64
C SER A 150 21.64 10.22 -8.62
N GLY A 151 22.89 10.71 -8.48
CA GLY A 151 23.77 10.34 -7.37
C GLY A 151 23.50 11.12 -6.07
N MET A 152 22.46 11.94 -6.04
CA MET A 152 22.09 12.74 -4.88
C MET A 152 21.30 11.89 -3.87
N TRP A 153 21.63 12.09 -2.59
CA TRP A 153 20.94 11.40 -1.50
C TRP A 153 19.69 12.16 -1.07
N THR A 154 18.61 11.43 -0.87
CA THR A 154 17.49 11.90 -0.08
C THR A 154 17.77 11.74 1.41
N ALA A 155 17.10 12.52 2.24
CA ALA A 155 17.20 12.45 3.70
C ALA A 155 15.82 12.17 4.29
N ALA A 156 15.77 11.49 5.43
CA ALA A 156 14.54 11.37 6.20
C ALA A 156 14.04 12.75 6.62
N VAL A 157 12.75 12.96 6.54
CA VAL A 157 12.11 14.25 6.91
C VAL A 157 12.09 14.46 8.42
N ALA A 158 12.13 13.40 9.20
CA ALA A 158 12.23 13.38 10.66
C ALA A 158 12.84 12.05 11.12
N ASP A 159 13.15 11.94 12.40
CA ASP A 159 13.49 10.65 13.01
C ASP A 159 12.24 9.75 13.00
N GLY A 160 12.41 8.47 12.78
CA GLY A 160 11.31 7.51 12.70
C GLY A 160 11.78 6.09 12.42
N LEU A 161 10.83 5.17 12.36
CA LEU A 161 11.07 3.76 12.07
C LEU A 161 10.79 3.47 10.59
N ILE A 162 11.73 2.86 9.88
CA ILE A 162 11.45 2.34 8.54
C ILE A 162 10.57 1.11 8.69
N VAL A 163 9.32 1.23 8.25
CA VAL A 163 8.31 0.16 8.34
C VAL A 163 8.12 -0.58 7.02
N ARG A 164 8.60 0.01 5.92
CA ARG A 164 8.58 -0.61 4.59
C ARG A 164 9.68 -0.03 3.72
N ASP A 165 10.37 -0.88 2.98
CA ASP A 165 11.31 -0.52 1.93
C ASP A 165 11.10 -1.38 0.69
N GLY A 166 11.50 -0.88 -0.47
CA GLY A 166 11.37 -1.55 -1.75
C GLY A 166 11.92 -0.70 -2.88
N GLU A 167 11.80 -1.16 -4.12
CA GLU A 167 12.29 -0.43 -5.29
C GLU A 167 11.68 0.98 -5.42
N GLY A 168 12.47 1.99 -5.06
CA GLY A 168 12.05 3.39 -5.15
C GLY A 168 11.00 3.82 -4.11
N ILE A 169 10.73 3.00 -3.10
CA ILE A 169 9.76 3.30 -2.04
C ILE A 169 10.42 3.11 -0.68
N LEU A 170 10.21 4.07 0.20
CA LEU A 170 10.54 3.99 1.60
C LEU A 170 9.42 4.60 2.42
N VAL A 171 8.88 3.84 3.38
CA VAL A 171 7.86 4.32 4.29
C VAL A 171 8.47 4.48 5.68
N LEU A 172 8.37 5.68 6.20
CA LEU A 172 8.86 6.07 7.51
C LEU A 172 7.67 6.32 8.42
N ASP A 173 7.63 5.61 9.53
CA ASP A 173 6.70 5.85 10.63
C ASP A 173 7.33 6.88 11.57
N LEU A 174 6.62 7.96 11.82
CA LEU A 174 7.16 9.14 12.53
C LEU A 174 6.67 9.24 13.98
N ASP A 175 5.99 8.24 14.52
CA ASP A 175 5.39 8.21 15.87
C ASP A 175 5.46 9.49 16.72
#